data_c67d2e6ca2b8a681bec62f7b51dea54e
#
_entry.id   c67d2e6ca2b8a681bec62f7b51dea54e
#
_cell.length_a   1.000
_cell.length_b   1.000
_cell.length_c   1.000
_cell.angle_alpha   90.00
_cell.angle_beta   90.00
_cell.angle_gamma   90.00
#
_symmetry.space_group_name_H-M   'P 1'
#
loop_
_entity.id
_entity.type
_entity.pdbx_description
1 polymer ?
#
loop_
_entity_poly.entity_id
_entity_poly.type
_entity_poly.pdbx_seq_one_letter_code
_entity_poly.pdbx_strand_id
1 'polypeptide(L)'
;SVNGVSTEYLEIRQLSVESGEMFTEADIQNAAKVCIIGKTIVDNLFPNGQNPIGHIIRFNQVPLRVVGVLKAKGYNSMGMDQDEIVLAPYTTVMKRMLAVTYLQGIFASALSEDMTDYATDEITTILRRNHKLKENDDDDFTIRSQQELSTMLNSTTDLMTTLLACIAGISLVVGGIGIMNIMYVSVTERTREI
;
A
#
# COMPACT_ATOMS: atom_id res chain seq x y z
N SER A 1 -3.38 -8.59 -10.06
CA SER A 1 -2.19 -9.25 -9.47
C SER A 1 -2.57 -10.49 -8.66
N VAL A 2 -1.64 -11.48 -8.54
CA VAL A 2 -1.82 -12.68 -7.68
C VAL A 2 -0.77 -12.64 -6.58
N ASN A 3 -1.22 -12.70 -5.33
CA ASN A 3 -0.36 -12.68 -4.15
C ASN A 3 -0.50 -14.02 -3.39
N GLY A 4 0.65 -14.60 -3.08
CA GLY A 4 0.74 -15.76 -2.20
C GLY A 4 0.79 -15.31 -0.75
N VAL A 5 -0.20 -15.69 0.06
CA VAL A 5 -0.36 -15.18 1.43
C VAL A 5 -0.65 -16.29 2.42
N SER A 6 -0.45 -15.99 3.72
CA SER A 6 -0.87 -16.83 4.84
C SER A 6 -2.31 -16.50 5.27
N THR A 7 -2.85 -17.29 6.20
CA THR A 7 -4.21 -17.11 6.74
C THR A 7 -4.39 -15.78 7.47
N GLU A 8 -3.36 -15.29 8.15
CA GLU A 8 -3.36 -14.06 8.95
C GLU A 8 -3.31 -12.78 8.08
N TYR A 9 -3.02 -12.92 6.79
CA TYR A 9 -2.89 -11.77 5.88
C TYR A 9 -4.12 -10.88 5.85
N LEU A 10 -5.32 -11.46 5.92
CA LEU A 10 -6.57 -10.70 5.93
C LEU A 10 -6.67 -9.79 7.16
N GLU A 11 -6.30 -10.29 8.32
CA GLU A 11 -6.31 -9.55 9.58
C GLU A 11 -5.28 -8.42 9.55
N ILE A 12 -4.02 -8.73 9.19
CA ILE A 12 -2.92 -7.76 9.11
C ILE A 12 -3.25 -6.62 8.13
N ARG A 13 -3.86 -6.94 6.98
CA ARG A 13 -4.22 -5.98 5.94
C ARG A 13 -5.61 -5.38 6.10
N GLN A 14 -6.33 -5.75 7.18
CA GLN A 14 -7.71 -5.32 7.45
C GLN A 14 -8.63 -5.55 6.24
N LEU A 15 -8.49 -6.74 5.64
CA LEU A 15 -9.35 -7.22 4.59
C LEU A 15 -10.44 -8.12 5.20
N SER A 16 -11.62 -8.09 4.64
CA SER A 16 -12.72 -8.97 5.06
C SER A 16 -13.28 -9.74 3.87
N VAL A 17 -13.75 -10.96 4.12
CA VAL A 17 -14.44 -11.77 3.13
C VAL A 17 -15.92 -11.37 3.12
N GLU A 18 -16.46 -11.04 1.95
CA GLU A 18 -17.89 -10.73 1.75
C GLU A 18 -18.71 -11.99 1.54
N SER A 19 -18.16 -12.95 0.82
CA SER A 19 -18.85 -14.19 0.46
C SER A 19 -17.85 -15.33 0.39
N GLY A 20 -18.25 -16.52 0.87
CA GLY A 20 -17.35 -17.67 0.99
C GLY A 20 -16.51 -17.62 2.25
N GLU A 21 -15.36 -18.27 2.22
CA GLU A 21 -14.46 -18.42 3.37
C GLU A 21 -12.99 -18.23 2.94
N MET A 22 -12.12 -17.92 3.92
CA MET A 22 -10.68 -17.95 3.74
C MET A 22 -10.20 -19.40 3.57
N PHE A 23 -9.17 -19.62 2.76
CA PHE A 23 -8.50 -20.92 2.73
C PHE A 23 -7.82 -21.21 4.07
N THR A 24 -7.69 -22.49 4.37
CA THR A 24 -7.21 -22.97 5.67
C THR A 24 -5.69 -23.18 5.69
N GLU A 25 -5.14 -23.35 6.89
CA GLU A 25 -3.74 -23.76 7.06
C GLU A 25 -3.44 -25.10 6.37
N ALA A 26 -4.42 -26.02 6.35
CA ALA A 26 -4.30 -27.27 5.61
C ALA A 26 -4.14 -27.04 4.09
N ASP A 27 -4.83 -26.04 3.54
CA ASP A 27 -4.69 -25.64 2.12
C ASP A 27 -3.28 -25.09 1.84
N ILE A 28 -2.73 -24.35 2.79
CA ILE A 28 -1.35 -23.84 2.70
C ILE A 28 -0.36 -25.01 2.70
N GLN A 29 -0.46 -25.93 3.67
CA GLN A 29 0.46 -27.08 3.79
C GLN A 29 0.43 -27.98 2.54
N ASN A 30 -0.75 -28.18 1.97
CA ASN A 30 -0.96 -29.02 0.79
C ASN A 30 -0.73 -28.27 -0.53
N ALA A 31 -0.39 -27.01 -0.51
CA ALA A 31 -0.32 -26.15 -1.70
C ALA A 31 -1.57 -26.30 -2.58
N ALA A 32 -2.75 -26.17 -1.95
CA ALA A 32 -4.04 -26.35 -2.59
C ALA A 32 -4.29 -25.28 -3.67
N LYS A 33 -4.92 -25.66 -4.75
CA LYS A 33 -5.24 -24.78 -5.88
C LYS A 33 -6.53 -24.02 -5.60
N VAL A 34 -6.53 -23.19 -4.56
CA VAL A 34 -7.66 -22.36 -4.14
C VAL A 34 -7.26 -20.90 -4.14
N CYS A 35 -8.24 -20.01 -4.27
CA CYS A 35 -8.00 -18.57 -4.20
C CYS A 35 -9.22 -17.80 -3.69
N ILE A 36 -8.94 -16.61 -3.20
CA ILE A 36 -9.92 -15.56 -2.91
C ILE A 36 -9.69 -14.43 -3.89
N ILE A 37 -10.75 -13.83 -4.39
CA ILE A 37 -10.68 -12.79 -5.41
C ILE A 37 -11.32 -11.49 -4.93
N GLY A 38 -10.75 -10.37 -5.34
CA GLY A 38 -11.32 -9.05 -5.08
C GLY A 38 -12.47 -8.70 -6.02
N LYS A 39 -13.21 -7.65 -5.68
CA LYS A 39 -14.44 -7.27 -6.38
C LYS A 39 -14.22 -6.96 -7.86
N THR A 40 -13.18 -6.23 -8.21
CA THR A 40 -12.85 -5.90 -9.61
C THR A 40 -12.63 -7.16 -10.45
N ILE A 41 -12.01 -8.20 -9.88
CA ILE A 41 -11.84 -9.49 -10.57
C ILE A 41 -13.18 -10.19 -10.78
N VAL A 42 -14.09 -10.11 -9.79
CA VAL A 42 -15.45 -10.64 -9.92
C VAL A 42 -16.19 -9.96 -11.07
N ASP A 43 -16.19 -8.64 -11.10
CA ASP A 43 -16.91 -7.84 -12.09
C ASP A 43 -16.37 -8.07 -13.52
N ASN A 44 -15.07 -8.31 -13.66
CA ASN A 44 -14.43 -8.59 -14.94
C ASN A 44 -14.69 -10.01 -15.45
N LEU A 45 -14.65 -11.02 -14.57
CA LEU A 45 -14.77 -12.43 -14.97
C LEU A 45 -16.20 -12.95 -14.93
N PHE A 46 -17.05 -12.34 -14.11
CA PHE A 46 -18.45 -12.75 -13.88
C PHE A 46 -19.44 -11.60 -14.08
N PRO A 47 -19.45 -10.94 -15.27
CA PRO A 47 -20.21 -9.70 -15.50
C PRO A 47 -21.73 -9.89 -15.39
N ASN A 48 -22.23 -11.12 -15.45
CA ASN A 48 -23.65 -11.43 -15.38
C ASN A 48 -24.16 -11.67 -13.94
N GLY A 49 -23.38 -11.31 -12.91
CA GLY A 49 -23.76 -11.50 -11.52
C GLY A 49 -23.77 -12.97 -11.07
N GLN A 50 -23.06 -13.84 -11.78
CA GLN A 50 -22.90 -15.24 -11.37
C GLN A 50 -22.10 -15.33 -10.07
N ASN A 51 -22.46 -16.28 -9.21
CA ASN A 51 -21.70 -16.55 -7.99
C ASN A 51 -20.31 -17.13 -8.37
N PRO A 52 -19.21 -16.44 -8.09
CA PRO A 52 -17.87 -16.89 -8.46
C PRO A 52 -17.38 -18.09 -7.63
N ILE A 53 -17.97 -18.33 -6.46
CA ILE A 53 -17.53 -19.39 -5.53
C ILE A 53 -17.71 -20.77 -6.18
N GLY A 54 -16.66 -21.59 -6.08
CA GLY A 54 -16.60 -22.92 -6.68
C GLY A 54 -16.15 -22.94 -8.14
N HIS A 55 -16.16 -21.81 -8.83
CA HIS A 55 -15.63 -21.72 -10.21
C HIS A 55 -14.11 -21.78 -10.23
N ILE A 56 -13.57 -22.21 -11.36
CA ILE A 56 -12.13 -22.31 -11.59
C ILE A 56 -11.70 -21.17 -12.50
N ILE A 57 -10.82 -20.32 -11.99
CA ILE A 57 -10.11 -19.31 -12.78
C ILE A 57 -8.70 -19.78 -13.10
N ARG A 58 -8.11 -19.31 -14.17
CA ARG A 58 -6.74 -19.69 -14.56
C ARG A 58 -5.83 -18.48 -14.52
N PHE A 59 -4.72 -18.62 -13.79
CA PHE A 59 -3.66 -17.65 -13.78
C PHE A 59 -2.33 -18.32 -14.16
N ASN A 60 -1.66 -17.81 -15.20
CA ASN A 60 -0.43 -18.42 -15.76
C ASN A 60 -0.56 -19.95 -15.95
N GLN A 61 -1.67 -20.40 -16.53
CA GLN A 61 -1.99 -21.82 -16.77
C GLN A 61 -2.28 -22.63 -15.49
N VAL A 62 -2.15 -22.07 -14.30
CA VAL A 62 -2.50 -22.75 -13.05
C VAL A 62 -3.99 -22.55 -12.76
N PRO A 63 -4.78 -23.63 -12.69
CA PRO A 63 -6.19 -23.53 -12.31
C PRO A 63 -6.30 -23.29 -10.80
N LEU A 64 -7.08 -22.29 -10.40
CA LEU A 64 -7.40 -21.96 -9.02
C LEU A 64 -8.91 -21.98 -8.83
N ARG A 65 -9.39 -22.71 -7.83
CA ARG A 65 -10.80 -22.70 -7.45
C ARG A 65 -11.08 -21.53 -6.52
N VAL A 66 -12.06 -20.71 -6.85
CA VAL A 66 -12.50 -19.61 -6.02
C VAL A 66 -13.24 -20.15 -4.79
N VAL A 67 -12.76 -19.82 -3.59
CA VAL A 67 -13.37 -20.21 -2.31
C VAL A 67 -13.99 -19.03 -1.58
N GLY A 68 -13.59 -17.80 -1.92
CA GLY A 68 -14.12 -16.59 -1.31
C GLY A 68 -13.98 -15.36 -2.19
N VAL A 69 -14.74 -14.33 -1.83
CA VAL A 69 -14.72 -13.00 -2.43
C VAL A 69 -14.45 -11.98 -1.36
N LEU A 70 -13.51 -11.09 -1.59
CA LEU A 70 -13.21 -9.99 -0.68
C LEU A 70 -14.29 -8.91 -0.76
N LYS A 71 -14.55 -8.27 0.37
CA LYS A 71 -15.35 -7.06 0.43
C LYS A 71 -14.60 -5.93 -0.30
N ALA A 72 -15.32 -5.19 -1.13
CA ALA A 72 -14.75 -4.08 -1.88
C ALA A 72 -14.18 -3.00 -0.94
N LYS A 73 -12.96 -2.54 -1.24
CA LYS A 73 -12.30 -1.38 -0.61
C LYS A 73 -12.28 -0.16 -1.53
N GLY A 74 -12.37 -0.36 -2.84
CA GLY A 74 -12.29 0.69 -3.83
C GLY A 74 -10.84 1.17 -4.07
N TYR A 75 -10.73 2.43 -4.51
CA TYR A 75 -9.45 3.05 -4.82
C TYR A 75 -8.80 3.65 -3.57
N ASN A 76 -7.48 3.51 -3.46
CA ASN A 76 -6.73 4.18 -2.40
C ASN A 76 -6.53 5.68 -2.74
N SER A 77 -5.93 6.44 -1.80
CA SER A 77 -5.63 7.87 -1.98
C SER A 77 -4.71 8.20 -3.15
N MET A 78 -3.99 7.21 -3.68
CA MET A 78 -3.12 7.32 -4.85
C MET A 78 -3.82 6.91 -6.16
N GLY A 79 -5.13 6.62 -6.12
CA GLY A 79 -5.92 6.21 -7.28
C GLY A 79 -5.68 4.77 -7.74
N MET A 80 -5.02 3.94 -6.94
CA MET A 80 -4.82 2.52 -7.26
C MET A 80 -6.01 1.70 -6.78
N ASP A 81 -6.49 0.80 -7.65
CA ASP A 81 -7.55 -0.15 -7.33
C ASP A 81 -7.02 -1.21 -6.35
N GLN A 82 -7.66 -1.28 -5.16
CA GLN A 82 -7.32 -2.26 -4.13
C GLN A 82 -8.07 -3.59 -4.32
N ASP A 83 -9.05 -3.62 -5.21
CA ASP A 83 -9.94 -4.76 -5.46
C ASP A 83 -9.49 -5.61 -6.65
N GLU A 84 -8.45 -5.18 -7.40
CA GLU A 84 -7.84 -5.97 -8.46
C GLU A 84 -6.79 -6.95 -7.91
N ILE A 85 -7.20 -7.82 -7.00
CA ILE A 85 -6.32 -8.74 -6.29
C ILE A 85 -6.85 -10.16 -6.28
N VAL A 86 -5.94 -11.13 -6.42
CA VAL A 86 -6.19 -12.56 -6.19
C VAL A 86 -5.26 -13.01 -5.08
N LEU A 87 -5.81 -13.58 -4.03
CA LEU A 87 -5.06 -14.16 -2.92
C LEU A 87 -5.10 -15.67 -3.02
N ALA A 88 -3.95 -16.31 -2.93
CA ALA A 88 -3.81 -17.77 -2.92
C ALA A 88 -2.83 -18.19 -1.82
N PRO A 89 -2.83 -19.45 -1.39
CA PRO A 89 -1.82 -19.95 -0.46
C PRO A 89 -0.41 -19.66 -0.96
N TYR A 90 0.45 -19.08 -0.11
CA TYR A 90 1.82 -18.72 -0.53
C TYR A 90 2.60 -19.93 -1.06
N THR A 91 2.38 -21.11 -0.49
CA THR A 91 2.99 -22.35 -0.95
C THR A 91 2.57 -22.75 -2.37
N THR A 92 1.32 -22.46 -2.74
CA THR A 92 0.81 -22.68 -4.10
C THR A 92 1.47 -21.74 -5.09
N VAL A 93 1.58 -20.45 -4.75
CA VAL A 93 2.24 -19.46 -5.59
C VAL A 93 3.73 -19.79 -5.74
N MET A 94 4.43 -20.07 -4.64
CA MET A 94 5.85 -20.42 -4.66
C MET A 94 6.13 -21.67 -5.50
N LYS A 95 5.40 -22.76 -5.24
CA LYS A 95 5.70 -24.06 -5.86
C LYS A 95 5.18 -24.20 -7.30
N ARG A 96 4.03 -23.57 -7.62
CA ARG A 96 3.32 -23.83 -8.87
C ARG A 96 3.34 -22.68 -9.87
N MET A 97 3.57 -21.45 -9.41
CA MET A 97 3.57 -20.26 -10.27
C MET A 97 4.98 -19.69 -10.46
N LEU A 98 5.73 -19.53 -9.41
CA LEU A 98 7.03 -18.86 -9.44
C LEU A 98 8.21 -19.83 -9.42
N ALA A 99 8.02 -21.07 -8.95
CA ALA A 99 9.07 -22.07 -8.76
C ALA A 99 10.24 -21.55 -7.89
N VAL A 100 9.93 -20.82 -6.81
CA VAL A 100 10.89 -20.24 -5.87
C VAL A 100 10.76 -20.91 -4.51
N THR A 101 11.85 -20.85 -3.72
CA THR A 101 11.92 -21.44 -2.38
C THR A 101 12.04 -20.42 -1.27
N TYR A 102 11.98 -19.13 -1.59
CA TYR A 102 12.12 -18.02 -0.64
C TYR A 102 10.86 -17.13 -0.65
N LEU A 103 10.64 -16.46 0.47
CA LEU A 103 9.59 -15.44 0.60
C LEU A 103 10.11 -14.10 0.11
N GLN A 104 9.28 -13.36 -0.63
CA GLN A 104 9.60 -12.01 -1.11
C GLN A 104 9.43 -10.95 -0.03
N GLY A 105 8.57 -11.20 0.94
CA GLY A 105 8.31 -10.28 2.03
C GLY A 105 7.49 -10.93 3.14
N ILE A 106 7.57 -10.34 4.31
CA ILE A 106 6.82 -10.72 5.49
C ILE A 106 6.07 -9.48 5.98
N PHE A 107 4.78 -9.62 6.21
CA PHE A 107 3.98 -8.58 6.85
C PHE A 107 3.79 -8.96 8.31
N ALA A 108 4.05 -8.01 9.19
CA ALA A 108 3.83 -8.17 10.62
C ALA A 108 3.00 -6.98 11.14
N SER A 109 2.23 -7.20 12.19
CA SER A 109 1.49 -6.16 12.89
C SER A 109 1.97 -6.09 14.33
N ALA A 110 2.31 -4.87 14.79
CA ALA A 110 2.57 -4.64 16.20
C ALA A 110 1.25 -4.58 16.97
N LEU A 111 1.28 -4.88 18.28
CA LEU A 111 0.10 -4.83 19.16
C LEU A 111 -0.43 -3.40 19.35
N SER A 112 0.45 -2.40 19.26
CA SER A 112 0.12 -0.98 19.30
C SER A 112 1.16 -0.18 18.52
N GLU A 113 0.81 1.06 18.17
CA GLU A 113 1.71 1.98 17.44
C GLU A 113 3.00 2.24 18.22
N ASP A 114 2.91 2.42 19.54
CA ASP A 114 4.06 2.67 20.44
C ASP A 114 5.04 1.49 20.51
N MET A 115 4.60 0.29 20.15
CA MET A 115 5.44 -0.91 20.14
C MET A 115 6.08 -1.20 18.77
N THR A 116 5.90 -0.34 17.78
CA THR A 116 6.42 -0.56 16.43
C THR A 116 7.95 -0.64 16.41
N ASP A 117 8.64 0.25 17.13
CA ASP A 117 10.10 0.26 17.21
C ASP A 117 10.62 -1.00 17.89
N TYR A 118 10.00 -1.38 19.02
CA TYR A 118 10.34 -2.63 19.72
C TYR A 118 10.13 -3.87 18.84
N ALA A 119 9.00 -3.93 18.12
CA ALA A 119 8.72 -5.02 17.19
C ALA A 119 9.75 -5.08 16.05
N THR A 120 10.19 -3.92 15.54
CA THR A 120 11.22 -3.83 14.49
C THR A 120 12.55 -4.38 14.98
N ASP A 121 12.96 -4.04 16.20
CA ASP A 121 14.21 -4.54 16.81
C ASP A 121 14.15 -6.06 17.06
N GLU A 122 13.01 -6.56 17.53
CA GLU A 122 12.83 -8.02 17.71
C GLU A 122 12.85 -8.77 16.37
N ILE A 123 12.14 -8.27 15.36
CA ILE A 123 12.15 -8.87 14.01
C ILE A 123 13.57 -8.88 13.45
N THR A 124 14.30 -7.78 13.58
CA THR A 124 15.72 -7.70 13.17
C THR A 124 16.55 -8.76 13.84
N THR A 125 16.43 -8.91 15.15
CA THR A 125 17.16 -9.91 15.94
C THR A 125 16.83 -11.33 15.49
N ILE A 126 15.55 -11.63 15.25
CA ILE A 126 15.09 -12.95 14.82
C ILE A 126 15.61 -13.26 13.40
N LEU A 127 15.53 -12.29 12.47
CA LEU A 127 15.98 -12.47 11.09
C LEU A 127 17.49 -12.66 11.03
N ARG A 128 18.28 -11.82 11.70
CA ARG A 128 19.75 -11.96 11.78
C ARG A 128 20.14 -13.34 12.29
N ARG A 129 19.47 -13.82 13.35
CA ARG A 129 19.70 -15.17 13.90
C ARG A 129 19.36 -16.28 12.90
N ASN A 130 18.21 -16.18 12.22
CA ASN A 130 17.76 -17.19 11.27
C ASN A 130 18.64 -17.21 10.01
N HIS A 131 19.11 -16.05 9.55
CA HIS A 131 20.03 -15.92 8.41
C HIS A 131 21.48 -16.18 8.81
N LYS A 132 21.75 -16.43 10.11
CA LYS A 132 23.10 -16.69 10.66
C LYS A 132 24.10 -15.56 10.38
N LEU A 133 23.63 -14.33 10.37
CA LEU A 133 24.47 -13.15 10.22
C LEU A 133 25.33 -12.95 11.47
N LYS A 134 26.60 -12.55 11.28
CA LYS A 134 27.51 -12.20 12.37
C LYS A 134 27.23 -10.76 12.81
N GLU A 135 27.75 -10.37 13.99
CA GLU A 135 27.58 -9.01 14.54
C GLU A 135 28.06 -7.91 13.59
N ASN A 136 29.10 -8.17 12.79
CA ASN A 136 29.68 -7.20 11.86
C ASN A 136 29.17 -7.34 10.41
N ASP A 137 28.24 -8.25 10.13
CA ASP A 137 27.69 -8.41 8.80
C ASP A 137 26.52 -7.43 8.60
N ASP A 138 26.44 -6.85 7.41
CA ASP A 138 25.30 -6.02 7.03
C ASP A 138 24.02 -6.87 6.93
N ASP A 139 22.87 -6.25 7.18
CA ASP A 139 21.56 -6.92 7.04
C ASP A 139 21.27 -7.22 5.57
N ASP A 140 20.86 -8.44 5.28
CA ASP A 140 20.44 -8.89 3.94
C ASP A 140 18.92 -8.71 3.71
N PHE A 141 18.26 -8.00 4.61
CA PHE A 141 16.83 -7.67 4.57
C PHE A 141 16.61 -6.18 4.89
N THR A 142 15.43 -5.67 4.55
CA THR A 142 15.02 -4.30 4.89
C THR A 142 13.67 -4.36 5.59
N ILE A 143 13.57 -3.76 6.77
CA ILE A 143 12.32 -3.57 7.48
C ILE A 143 11.83 -2.15 7.17
N ARG A 144 10.55 -2.01 6.86
CA ARG A 144 9.90 -0.72 6.63
C ARG A 144 8.66 -0.63 7.51
N SER A 145 8.63 0.34 8.38
CA SER A 145 7.43 0.60 9.18
C SER A 145 6.46 1.51 8.43
N GLN A 146 5.18 1.38 8.73
CA GLN A 146 4.14 2.28 8.22
C GLN A 146 4.37 3.72 8.72
N GLN A 147 4.93 3.87 9.91
CA GLN A 147 5.28 5.14 10.51
C GLN A 147 6.37 5.88 9.71
N GLU A 148 7.43 5.18 9.30
CA GLU A 148 8.48 5.76 8.45
C GLU A 148 7.92 6.25 7.11
N LEU A 149 7.03 5.46 6.50
CA LEU A 149 6.38 5.84 5.25
C LEU A 149 5.52 7.09 5.44
N SER A 150 4.75 7.17 6.52
CA SER A 150 3.93 8.34 6.85
C SER A 150 4.78 9.58 7.10
N THR A 151 5.89 9.44 7.83
CA THR A 151 6.82 10.54 8.10
C THR A 151 7.46 11.06 6.81
N MET A 152 7.84 10.15 5.90
CA MET A 152 8.41 10.53 4.60
C MET A 152 7.40 11.30 3.74
N LEU A 153 6.14 10.88 3.72
CA LEU A 153 5.07 11.57 3.00
C LEU A 153 4.79 12.95 3.59
N ASN A 154 4.72 13.07 4.91
CA ASN A 154 4.52 14.33 5.60
C ASN A 154 5.67 15.32 5.32
N SER A 155 6.91 14.87 5.40
CA SER A 155 8.08 15.69 5.08
C SER A 155 8.06 16.22 3.64
N THR A 156 7.62 15.41 2.69
CA THR A 156 7.45 15.82 1.28
C THR A 156 6.35 16.88 1.14
N THR A 157 5.23 16.70 1.85
CA THR A 157 4.12 17.65 1.84
C THR A 157 4.52 18.99 2.46
N ASP A 158 5.26 18.97 3.57
CA ASP A 158 5.77 20.16 4.25
C ASP A 158 6.74 20.95 3.34
N LEU A 159 7.60 20.25 2.61
CA LEU A 159 8.50 20.86 1.65
C LEU A 159 7.72 21.54 0.50
N MET A 160 6.71 20.88 -0.06
CA MET A 160 5.84 21.45 -1.08
C MET A 160 5.08 22.66 -0.57
N THR A 161 4.54 22.60 0.63
CA THR A 161 3.81 23.70 1.27
C THR A 161 4.74 24.89 1.49
N THR A 162 5.95 24.67 1.96
CA THR A 162 6.97 25.71 2.14
C THR A 162 7.32 26.38 0.82
N LEU A 163 7.54 25.60 -0.25
CA LEU A 163 7.80 26.16 -1.59
C LEU A 163 6.64 27.02 -2.09
N LEU A 164 5.40 26.55 -1.95
CA LEU A 164 4.22 27.30 -2.34
C LEU A 164 4.08 28.60 -1.53
N ALA A 165 4.34 28.57 -0.23
CA ALA A 165 4.34 29.73 0.64
C ALA A 165 5.40 30.78 0.23
N CYS A 166 6.61 30.35 -0.14
CA CYS A 166 7.66 31.21 -0.67
C CYS A 166 7.23 31.89 -1.98
N ILE A 167 6.70 31.12 -2.93
CA ILE A 167 6.22 31.66 -4.21
C ILE A 167 5.08 32.67 -3.99
N ALA A 168 4.11 32.35 -3.13
CA ALA A 168 3.01 33.24 -2.78
C ALA A 168 3.53 34.53 -2.12
N GLY A 169 4.50 34.40 -1.20
CA GLY A 169 5.13 35.55 -0.55
C GLY A 169 5.83 36.48 -1.53
N ILE A 170 6.62 35.94 -2.46
CA ILE A 170 7.27 36.73 -3.51
C ILE A 170 6.23 37.42 -4.40
N SER A 171 5.20 36.69 -4.81
CA SER A 171 4.10 37.25 -5.63
C SER A 171 3.39 38.39 -4.93
N LEU A 172 3.14 38.27 -3.63
CA LEU A 172 2.53 39.31 -2.81
C LEU A 172 3.41 40.57 -2.73
N VAL A 173 4.72 40.40 -2.54
CA VAL A 173 5.66 41.52 -2.52
C VAL A 173 5.69 42.24 -3.88
N VAL A 174 5.79 41.49 -4.96
CA VAL A 174 5.79 42.08 -6.33
C VAL A 174 4.48 42.80 -6.63
N GLY A 175 3.33 42.19 -6.28
CA GLY A 175 2.01 42.80 -6.40
C GLY A 175 1.89 44.08 -5.56
N GLY A 176 2.39 44.03 -4.31
CA GLY A 176 2.40 45.21 -3.42
C GLY A 176 3.21 46.39 -3.97
N ILE A 177 4.38 46.12 -4.56
CA ILE A 177 5.18 47.16 -5.23
C ILE A 177 4.44 47.74 -6.42
N GLY A 178 3.73 46.92 -7.21
CA GLY A 178 2.90 47.36 -8.32
C GLY A 178 1.78 48.31 -7.87
N ILE A 179 1.07 47.94 -6.81
CA ILE A 179 0.01 48.79 -6.23
C ILE A 179 0.60 50.07 -5.66
N MET A 180 1.72 50.03 -4.97
CA MET A 180 2.42 51.20 -4.42
C MET A 180 2.79 52.18 -5.54
N ASN A 181 3.33 51.73 -6.67
CA ASN A 181 3.67 52.59 -7.80
C ASN A 181 2.44 53.29 -8.39
N ILE A 182 1.31 52.57 -8.56
CA ILE A 182 0.06 53.16 -9.05
C ILE A 182 -0.47 54.21 -8.07
N MET A 183 -0.47 53.91 -6.77
CA MET A 183 -0.91 54.85 -5.74
C MET A 183 -0.03 56.09 -5.70
N TYR A 184 1.30 55.92 -5.79
CA TYR A 184 2.25 57.04 -5.82
C TYR A 184 2.00 57.99 -6.99
N VAL A 185 1.78 57.49 -8.19
CA VAL A 185 1.44 58.30 -9.37
C VAL A 185 0.11 59.00 -9.18
N SER A 186 -0.92 58.30 -8.71
CA SER A 186 -2.26 58.90 -8.49
C SER A 186 -2.25 60.05 -7.46
N VAL A 187 -1.46 59.90 -6.39
CA VAL A 187 -1.32 60.94 -5.36
C VAL A 187 -0.56 62.16 -5.92
N THR A 188 0.53 61.93 -6.67
CA THR A 188 1.32 63.03 -7.25
C THR A 188 0.57 63.80 -8.32
N GLU A 189 -0.30 63.18 -9.12
CA GLU A 189 -1.17 63.86 -10.07
C GLU A 189 -2.23 64.75 -9.36
N ARG A 190 -2.90 64.22 -8.32
CA ARG A 190 -3.91 65.02 -7.57
C ARG A 190 -3.31 66.15 -6.76
N THR A 191 -2.11 66.06 -6.27
CA THR A 191 -1.43 67.18 -5.60
C THR A 191 -0.99 68.28 -6.55
N ARG A 192 -1.00 68.05 -7.86
CA ARG A 192 -0.66 69.02 -8.90
C ARG A 192 -1.90 69.80 -9.40
N GLU A 193 -3.10 69.35 -9.05
CA GLU A 193 -4.39 69.99 -9.40
C GLU A 193 -4.91 70.97 -8.32
N ILE A 194 -4.23 71.05 -7.17
CA ILE A 194 -4.50 72.02 -6.11
C ILE A 194 -3.45 73.15 -6.19
#